data_21a27a29be55c316c1fbc22e0ba30009
#
_entry.id   21a27a29be55c316c1fbc22e0ba30009
#
_cell.length_a   1.000
_cell.length_b   1.000
_cell.length_c   1.000
_cell.angle_alpha   90.00
_cell.angle_beta   90.00
_cell.angle_gamma   90.00
#
_symmetry.space_group_name_H-M   'P 1'
#
loop_
_entity.id
_entity.type
_entity.pdbx_description
1 polymer ?
#
loop_
_entity_poly.entity_id
_entity_poly.type
_entity_poly.pdbx_seq_one_letter_code
_entity_poly.pdbx_strand_id
1 'polypeptide(L)'
;MKRYFYWACTLLVLAPILTKGQITATESKQSQYITVLGIAQDGGYPQAGCTAEHCLRHWRGEEEKRHVVSLGLTDQASGQNWLFEATPDFTSQLQQLQQASGTSNLSGIFLTHAHMGHYAGLLQLGREAMGAKGMPVYVMPRMKEFLEKNAPWSQLVALGNIKLILMEQEKSIQLTPTLRVTPLLVPHRDEFSETVGFRVETSEKSLLFIPDIDKWPLWEKDIRAEVARVDVALLDATFYQEGELPNRNMSEIPHPFVAETMALFSPLPAVEKRKVKFIHFNHTNPLILEGAERDAVKKLGFEVAAEGERIVLKK
;
A
#
# COMPACT_ATOMS: atom_id res chain seq x y z
N MET A 1 -45.89 -48.95 -57.87
CA MET A 1 -44.92 -48.56 -56.82
C MET A 1 -44.63 -47.07 -56.90
N LYS A 2 -45.24 -46.23 -56.03
CA LYS A 2 -45.07 -44.80 -55.97
C LYS A 2 -44.08 -44.45 -54.84
N ARG A 3 -42.92 -43.85 -55.18
CA ARG A 3 -41.92 -43.34 -54.24
C ARG A 3 -42.29 -41.90 -53.87
N TYR A 4 -42.52 -41.61 -52.63
CA TYR A 4 -42.66 -40.26 -52.08
C TYR A 4 -41.30 -39.78 -51.58
N PHE A 5 -40.83 -38.65 -52.17
CA PHE A 5 -39.63 -37.90 -51.70
C PHE A 5 -40.12 -36.89 -50.64
N TYR A 6 -39.62 -37.01 -49.42
CA TYR A 6 -39.78 -35.97 -48.41
C TYR A 6 -38.60 -35.00 -48.46
N TRP A 7 -38.88 -33.75 -48.70
CA TRP A 7 -37.92 -32.65 -48.57
C TRP A 7 -37.99 -32.20 -47.11
N ALA A 8 -36.85 -32.30 -46.36
CA ALA A 8 -36.69 -31.73 -45.04
C ALA A 8 -36.10 -30.30 -45.20
N CYS A 9 -36.90 -29.28 -44.96
CA CYS A 9 -36.42 -27.89 -44.82
C CYS A 9 -35.76 -27.73 -43.48
N THR A 10 -34.44 -27.58 -43.46
CA THR A 10 -33.68 -27.20 -42.26
C THR A 10 -33.71 -25.69 -42.12
N LEU A 11 -34.48 -25.16 -41.18
CA LEU A 11 -34.42 -23.76 -40.79
C LEU A 11 -33.15 -23.50 -39.96
N LEU A 12 -32.19 -22.79 -40.55
CA LEU A 12 -31.03 -22.22 -39.80
C LEU A 12 -31.54 -21.02 -39.00
N VAL A 13 -31.64 -21.17 -37.69
CA VAL A 13 -31.85 -20.05 -36.75
C VAL A 13 -30.47 -19.39 -36.50
N LEU A 14 -30.22 -18.25 -37.13
CA LEU A 14 -29.10 -17.39 -36.83
C LEU A 14 -29.40 -16.65 -35.50
N ALA A 15 -28.80 -17.10 -34.43
CA ALA A 15 -28.78 -16.34 -33.16
C ALA A 15 -27.80 -15.15 -33.28
N PRO A 16 -28.19 -13.93 -32.88
CA PRO A 16 -27.26 -12.81 -32.87
C PRO A 16 -26.20 -13.03 -31.82
N ILE A 17 -24.93 -13.09 -32.21
CA ILE A 17 -23.79 -13.06 -31.33
C ILE A 17 -23.72 -11.64 -30.78
N LEU A 18 -24.20 -11.43 -29.56
CA LEU A 18 -23.91 -10.22 -28.77
C LEU A 18 -22.43 -10.22 -28.41
N THR A 19 -21.61 -9.58 -29.23
CA THR A 19 -20.24 -9.20 -28.84
C THR A 19 -20.34 -8.23 -27.67
N LYS A 20 -20.01 -8.69 -26.47
CA LYS A 20 -19.69 -7.79 -25.36
C LYS A 20 -18.51 -6.93 -25.82
N GLY A 21 -18.81 -5.70 -26.20
CA GLY A 21 -17.79 -4.69 -26.42
C GLY A 21 -17.03 -4.51 -25.11
N GLN A 22 -15.81 -5.02 -25.05
CA GLN A 22 -14.84 -4.58 -24.08
C GLN A 22 -14.57 -3.10 -24.36
N ILE A 23 -15.14 -2.23 -23.57
CA ILE A 23 -14.68 -0.85 -23.48
C ILE A 23 -13.34 -0.93 -22.76
N THR A 24 -12.27 -1.19 -23.50
CA THR A 24 -10.92 -0.88 -23.05
C THR A 24 -10.84 0.64 -23.06
N ALA A 25 -11.05 1.27 -21.92
CA ALA A 25 -10.58 2.63 -21.71
C ALA A 25 -9.08 2.59 -22.02
N THR A 26 -8.68 3.24 -23.12
CA THR A 26 -7.26 3.47 -23.45
C THR A 26 -6.71 4.33 -22.34
N GLU A 27 -6.09 3.71 -21.32
CA GLU A 27 -5.37 4.44 -20.29
C GLU A 27 -4.30 5.29 -21.00
N SER A 28 -4.26 6.56 -20.68
CA SER A 28 -3.25 7.46 -21.21
C SER A 28 -1.86 6.88 -20.90
N LYS A 29 -1.01 6.71 -21.92
CA LYS A 29 0.39 6.26 -21.76
C LYS A 29 1.24 7.20 -20.90
N GLN A 30 0.66 8.24 -20.34
CA GLN A 30 1.31 9.24 -19.49
C GLN A 30 0.83 9.20 -18.04
N SER A 31 -0.02 8.24 -17.67
CA SER A 31 -0.59 8.21 -16.32
C SER A 31 0.47 7.88 -15.24
N GLN A 32 0.34 8.56 -14.10
CA GLN A 32 1.09 8.28 -12.88
C GLN A 32 0.09 7.92 -11.78
N TYR A 33 0.31 6.80 -11.11
CA TYR A 33 -0.64 6.31 -10.13
C TYR A 33 0.03 5.48 -9.04
N ILE A 34 -0.66 5.36 -7.91
CA ILE A 34 -0.37 4.42 -6.84
C ILE A 34 -1.28 3.21 -6.97
N THR A 35 -0.73 2.01 -6.80
CA THR A 35 -1.47 0.77 -6.55
C THR A 35 -1.27 0.38 -5.09
N VAL A 36 -2.35 0.14 -4.35
CA VAL A 36 -2.29 -0.38 -2.98
C VAL A 36 -1.99 -1.87 -3.05
N LEU A 37 -0.82 -2.30 -2.56
CA LEU A 37 -0.32 -3.67 -2.66
C LEU A 37 -0.49 -4.47 -1.37
N GLY A 38 -0.87 -3.81 -0.29
CA GLY A 38 -1.15 -4.40 1.00
C GLY A 38 -1.71 -3.35 1.95
N ILE A 39 -2.48 -3.80 2.94
CA ILE A 39 -3.20 -2.94 3.88
C ILE A 39 -3.02 -3.34 5.33
N ALA A 40 -2.41 -4.50 5.60
CA ALA A 40 -2.24 -5.02 6.96
C ALA A 40 -0.99 -4.44 7.63
N GLN A 41 -1.00 -4.40 8.95
CA GLN A 41 0.14 -4.08 9.79
C GLN A 41 1.18 -5.23 9.74
N ASP A 42 2.41 -5.02 10.18
CA ASP A 42 3.62 -5.88 10.15
C ASP A 42 3.40 -7.39 10.09
N GLY A 43 2.48 -7.88 10.92
CA GLY A 43 2.19 -9.32 11.04
C GLY A 43 1.32 -9.89 9.93
N GLY A 44 0.75 -9.05 9.08
CA GLY A 44 -0.20 -9.46 8.05
C GLY A 44 -1.53 -9.99 8.60
N TYR A 45 -2.41 -10.43 7.69
CA TYR A 45 -3.65 -11.13 8.03
C TYR A 45 -3.77 -12.41 7.18
N PRO A 46 -3.99 -13.58 7.79
CA PRO A 46 -4.04 -13.82 9.23
C PRO A 46 -2.67 -13.63 9.88
N GLN A 47 -2.67 -13.28 11.16
CA GLN A 47 -1.43 -13.14 11.93
C GLN A 47 -0.93 -14.48 12.44
N ALA A 48 0.38 -14.69 12.44
CA ALA A 48 1.02 -15.88 12.94
C ALA A 48 0.62 -16.16 14.41
N GLY A 49 0.22 -17.41 14.70
CA GLY A 49 -0.20 -17.84 16.03
C GLY A 49 -1.58 -17.33 16.48
N CYS A 50 -2.28 -16.55 15.68
CA CYS A 50 -3.64 -16.12 16.00
C CYS A 50 -4.64 -17.27 15.83
N THR A 51 -5.37 -17.60 16.91
CA THR A 51 -6.45 -18.60 16.94
C THR A 51 -7.83 -17.98 17.11
N ALA A 52 -7.94 -16.66 17.04
CA ALA A 52 -9.22 -15.97 17.11
C ALA A 52 -10.03 -16.16 15.84
N GLU A 53 -11.37 -16.04 15.97
CA GLU A 53 -12.32 -16.32 14.90
C GLU A 53 -12.02 -15.57 13.60
N HIS A 54 -11.65 -14.29 13.67
CA HIS A 54 -11.31 -13.49 12.49
C HIS A 54 -10.13 -14.08 11.70
N CYS A 55 -9.09 -14.65 12.36
CA CYS A 55 -7.98 -15.33 11.67
C CYS A 55 -8.37 -16.74 11.20
N LEU A 56 -9.18 -17.47 11.99
CA LEU A 56 -9.59 -18.82 11.63
C LEU A 56 -10.46 -18.84 10.36
N ARG A 57 -11.23 -17.79 10.09
CA ARG A 57 -12.00 -17.64 8.84
C ARG A 57 -11.12 -17.79 7.60
N HIS A 58 -9.91 -17.24 7.61
CA HIS A 58 -8.97 -17.42 6.50
C HIS A 58 -8.58 -18.90 6.34
N TRP A 59 -8.22 -19.59 7.42
CA TRP A 59 -7.82 -20.99 7.35
C TRP A 59 -8.92 -21.95 6.92
N ARG A 60 -10.19 -21.53 7.07
CA ARG A 60 -11.36 -22.24 6.53
C ARG A 60 -11.69 -21.85 5.08
N GLY A 61 -10.94 -20.94 4.47
CA GLY A 61 -11.20 -20.44 3.11
C GLY A 61 -12.38 -19.48 2.98
N GLU A 62 -12.82 -18.89 4.09
CA GLU A 62 -13.94 -17.92 4.12
C GLU A 62 -13.47 -16.48 3.84
N GLU A 63 -12.20 -16.20 4.10
CA GLU A 63 -11.58 -14.89 3.89
C GLU A 63 -10.22 -15.03 3.19
N GLU A 64 -9.90 -14.07 2.34
CA GLU A 64 -8.59 -14.01 1.70
C GLU A 64 -7.54 -13.40 2.62
N LYS A 65 -6.28 -13.79 2.39
CA LYS A 65 -5.12 -13.14 3.01
C LYS A 65 -5.13 -11.64 2.69
N ARG A 66 -4.67 -10.81 3.65
CA ARG A 66 -4.30 -9.42 3.40
C ARG A 66 -2.80 -9.27 3.57
N HIS A 67 -2.17 -8.65 2.58
CA HIS A 67 -0.73 -8.42 2.57
C HIS A 67 -0.36 -7.26 3.50
N VAL A 68 0.87 -7.31 3.98
CA VAL A 68 1.45 -6.22 4.78
C VAL A 68 1.52 -4.94 3.93
N VAL A 69 1.31 -3.79 4.57
CA VAL A 69 1.18 -2.49 3.92
C VAL A 69 2.33 -2.18 2.95
N SER A 70 1.99 -1.93 1.71
CA SER A 70 2.92 -1.50 0.67
C SER A 70 2.17 -0.78 -0.43
N LEU A 71 2.85 0.16 -1.08
CA LEU A 71 2.34 0.86 -2.25
C LEU A 71 3.28 0.66 -3.44
N GLY A 72 2.70 0.50 -4.61
CA GLY A 72 3.41 0.55 -5.89
C GLY A 72 3.18 1.88 -6.59
N LEU A 73 4.22 2.62 -6.88
CA LEU A 73 4.16 3.85 -7.68
C LEU A 73 4.57 3.53 -9.11
N THR A 74 3.72 3.87 -10.06
CA THR A 74 3.96 3.66 -11.49
C THR A 74 3.98 4.98 -12.24
N ASP A 75 5.01 5.17 -13.07
CA ASP A 75 5.04 6.19 -14.13
C ASP A 75 5.04 5.47 -15.49
N GLN A 76 3.89 5.47 -16.15
CA GLN A 76 3.72 4.77 -17.43
C GLN A 76 4.52 5.43 -18.55
N ALA A 77 4.75 6.73 -18.48
CA ALA A 77 5.51 7.45 -19.52
C ALA A 77 6.97 6.99 -19.56
N SER A 78 7.59 6.79 -18.39
CA SER A 78 8.97 6.30 -18.28
C SER A 78 9.07 4.77 -18.24
N GLY A 79 7.96 4.06 -18.03
CA GLY A 79 7.94 2.62 -17.81
C GLY A 79 8.60 2.19 -16.50
N GLN A 80 8.64 3.08 -15.52
CA GLN A 80 9.31 2.85 -14.24
C GLN A 80 8.30 2.60 -13.11
N ASN A 81 8.69 1.72 -12.19
CA ASN A 81 7.94 1.44 -10.96
C ASN A 81 8.84 1.62 -9.73
N TRP A 82 8.23 2.02 -8.64
CA TRP A 82 8.85 2.05 -7.31
C TRP A 82 7.94 1.38 -6.29
N LEU A 83 8.53 0.74 -5.28
CA LEU A 83 7.81 0.25 -4.12
C LEU A 83 8.01 1.19 -2.93
N PHE A 84 6.98 1.39 -2.15
CA PHE A 84 7.08 1.83 -0.76
C PHE A 84 6.92 0.60 0.10
N GLU A 85 7.93 0.31 0.89
CA GLU A 85 8.16 -0.86 1.70
C GLU A 85 8.63 -2.11 0.92
N ALA A 86 9.47 -2.90 1.60
CA ALA A 86 9.86 -4.24 1.20
C ALA A 86 9.38 -5.23 2.28
N THR A 87 8.12 -5.60 2.22
CA THR A 87 7.43 -6.37 3.25
C THR A 87 7.75 -7.87 3.19
N PRO A 88 7.37 -8.68 4.19
CA PRO A 88 7.41 -10.14 4.09
C PRO A 88 6.65 -10.70 2.88
N ASP A 89 5.68 -9.96 2.34
CA ASP A 89 4.88 -10.31 1.16
C ASP A 89 5.47 -9.81 -0.17
N PHE A 90 6.73 -9.35 -0.17
CA PHE A 90 7.43 -8.73 -1.30
C PHE A 90 7.21 -9.45 -2.63
N THR A 91 7.31 -10.77 -2.64
CA THR A 91 7.18 -11.57 -3.87
C THR A 91 5.80 -11.39 -4.53
N SER A 92 4.73 -11.48 -3.73
CA SER A 92 3.36 -11.28 -4.22
C SER A 92 3.11 -9.85 -4.64
N GLN A 93 3.60 -8.90 -3.86
CA GLN A 93 3.43 -7.47 -4.10
C GLN A 93 4.18 -7.00 -5.36
N LEU A 94 5.40 -7.48 -5.57
CA LEU A 94 6.14 -7.21 -6.80
C LEU A 94 5.41 -7.75 -8.03
N GLN A 95 4.89 -8.98 -7.95
CA GLN A 95 4.11 -9.59 -9.03
C GLN A 95 2.83 -8.78 -9.32
N GLN A 96 2.10 -8.34 -8.28
CA GLN A 96 0.91 -7.50 -8.44
C GLN A 96 1.25 -6.15 -9.10
N LEU A 97 2.35 -5.50 -8.67
CA LEU A 97 2.81 -4.25 -9.28
C LEU A 97 3.15 -4.42 -10.75
N GLN A 98 3.87 -5.48 -11.11
CA GLN A 98 4.22 -5.78 -12.50
C GLN A 98 2.97 -6.03 -13.37
N GLN A 99 2.00 -6.75 -12.85
CA GLN A 99 0.72 -6.97 -13.54
C GLN A 99 -0.08 -5.67 -13.70
N ALA A 100 -0.15 -4.85 -12.65
CA ALA A 100 -0.88 -3.59 -12.67
C ALA A 100 -0.26 -2.56 -13.62
N SER A 101 1.08 -2.52 -13.70
CA SER A 101 1.82 -1.55 -14.53
C SER A 101 2.09 -2.03 -15.96
N GLY A 102 2.04 -3.34 -16.20
CA GLY A 102 2.40 -3.94 -17.49
C GLY A 102 3.91 -3.95 -17.77
N THR A 103 4.75 -3.68 -16.76
CA THR A 103 6.22 -3.70 -16.87
C THR A 103 6.89 -4.37 -15.69
N SER A 104 7.99 -5.08 -15.94
CA SER A 104 8.80 -5.72 -14.91
C SER A 104 9.86 -4.79 -14.29
N ASN A 105 9.95 -3.55 -14.76
CA ASN A 105 11.00 -2.61 -14.32
C ASN A 105 10.71 -2.05 -12.93
N LEU A 106 11.41 -2.56 -11.91
CA LEU A 106 11.47 -1.97 -10.57
C LEU A 106 12.68 -1.03 -10.50
N SER A 107 12.44 0.26 -10.32
CA SER A 107 13.45 1.33 -10.37
C SER A 107 13.96 1.73 -8.98
N GLY A 108 13.28 1.30 -7.92
CA GLY A 108 13.72 1.54 -6.55
C GLY A 108 12.68 1.19 -5.50
N ILE A 109 13.13 1.22 -4.24
CA ILE A 109 12.33 0.90 -3.07
C ILE A 109 12.54 1.98 -2.03
N PHE A 110 11.46 2.53 -1.47
CA PHE A 110 11.47 3.50 -0.38
C PHE A 110 11.12 2.79 0.92
N LEU A 111 11.92 2.95 1.96
CA LEU A 111 11.65 2.38 3.28
C LEU A 111 11.27 3.47 4.27
N THR A 112 10.22 3.21 5.06
CA THR A 112 9.81 4.13 6.13
C THR A 112 10.70 3.97 7.37
N HIS A 113 10.89 2.75 7.85
CA HIS A 113 11.63 2.47 9.09
C HIS A 113 12.01 0.98 9.23
N ALA A 114 12.70 0.64 10.35
CA ALA A 114 13.26 -0.68 10.60
C ALA A 114 12.36 -1.56 11.50
N HIS A 115 11.04 -1.61 11.25
CA HIS A 115 10.19 -2.68 11.76
C HIS A 115 10.02 -3.77 10.70
N MET A 116 9.89 -5.03 11.12
CA MET A 116 10.04 -6.18 10.23
C MET A 116 9.06 -6.19 9.05
N GLY A 117 7.88 -5.65 9.23
CA GLY A 117 6.87 -5.53 8.17
C GLY A 117 7.29 -4.64 7.02
N HIS A 118 8.24 -3.73 7.22
CA HIS A 118 8.59 -2.70 6.26
C HIS A 118 9.86 -2.97 5.47
N TYR A 119 10.77 -3.85 5.94
CA TYR A 119 12.07 -4.07 5.29
C TYR A 119 12.50 -5.53 5.15
N ALA A 120 11.84 -6.50 5.82
CA ALA A 120 12.28 -7.89 5.80
C ALA A 120 12.34 -8.50 4.38
N GLY A 121 11.46 -8.06 3.50
CA GLY A 121 11.41 -8.51 2.11
C GLY A 121 12.61 -8.10 1.25
N LEU A 122 13.46 -7.17 1.71
CA LEU A 122 14.74 -6.87 1.03
C LEU A 122 15.57 -8.13 0.79
N LEU A 123 15.42 -9.17 1.63
CA LEU A 123 16.13 -10.44 1.47
C LEU A 123 15.85 -11.12 0.13
N GLN A 124 14.70 -10.87 -0.48
CA GLN A 124 14.36 -11.36 -1.82
C GLN A 124 15.26 -10.79 -2.93
N LEU A 125 15.96 -9.68 -2.67
CA LEU A 125 16.90 -9.10 -3.63
C LEU A 125 18.25 -9.82 -3.65
N GLY A 126 18.51 -10.69 -2.66
CA GLY A 126 19.75 -11.44 -2.50
C GLY A 126 19.97 -12.50 -3.58
N ARG A 127 21.18 -13.06 -3.55
CA ARG A 127 21.64 -14.09 -4.50
C ARG A 127 20.84 -15.38 -4.46
N GLU A 128 20.20 -15.68 -3.33
CA GLU A 128 19.38 -16.87 -3.12
C GLU A 128 17.99 -16.79 -3.80
N ALA A 129 17.59 -15.57 -4.23
CA ALA A 129 16.30 -15.31 -4.90
C ALA A 129 16.52 -14.53 -6.20
N MET A 130 16.33 -13.20 -6.20
CA MET A 130 16.39 -12.37 -7.42
C MET A 130 17.83 -12.17 -7.95
N GLY A 131 18.85 -12.20 -7.09
CA GLY A 131 20.20 -11.83 -7.47
C GLY A 131 20.28 -10.43 -8.05
N ALA A 132 19.55 -9.48 -7.48
CA ALA A 132 19.47 -8.12 -7.95
C ALA A 132 20.86 -7.46 -8.05
N LYS A 133 21.00 -6.48 -8.94
CA LYS A 133 22.28 -5.78 -9.19
C LYS A 133 22.07 -4.29 -9.00
N GLY A 134 22.51 -3.79 -7.82
CA GLY A 134 22.48 -2.38 -7.48
C GLY A 134 21.07 -1.79 -7.39
N MET A 135 20.07 -2.57 -6.93
CA MET A 135 18.71 -2.07 -6.72
C MET A 135 18.73 -0.85 -5.80
N PRO A 136 18.25 0.33 -6.26
CA PRO A 136 18.19 1.52 -5.41
C PRO A 136 17.23 1.29 -4.24
N VAL A 137 17.72 1.49 -3.02
CA VAL A 137 16.91 1.48 -1.79
C VAL A 137 17.10 2.81 -1.08
N TYR A 138 16.04 3.61 -1.04
CA TYR A 138 16.01 4.95 -0.46
C TYR A 138 15.75 4.85 1.04
N VAL A 139 16.68 5.36 1.84
CA VAL A 139 16.72 5.17 3.29
C VAL A 139 17.17 6.43 4.03
N MET A 140 16.68 6.61 5.25
CA MET A 140 17.20 7.61 6.18
C MET A 140 18.56 7.19 6.76
N PRO A 141 19.36 8.12 7.32
CA PRO A 141 20.74 7.84 7.76
C PRO A 141 20.89 6.66 8.74
N ARG A 142 20.05 6.57 9.80
CA ARG A 142 20.10 5.45 10.76
C ARG A 142 19.63 4.14 10.12
N MET A 143 18.63 4.19 9.24
CA MET A 143 18.20 3.02 8.46
C MET A 143 19.32 2.50 7.56
N LYS A 144 20.10 3.40 6.93
CA LYS A 144 21.29 3.02 6.18
C LYS A 144 22.29 2.29 7.06
N GLU A 145 22.64 2.89 8.21
CA GLU A 145 23.57 2.30 9.17
C GLU A 145 23.09 0.92 9.65
N PHE A 146 21.79 0.80 9.95
CA PHE A 146 21.17 -0.47 10.36
C PHE A 146 21.37 -1.56 9.32
N LEU A 147 21.06 -1.29 8.05
CA LEU A 147 21.19 -2.27 6.96
C LEU A 147 22.66 -2.62 6.67
N GLU A 148 23.59 -1.68 6.81
CA GLU A 148 25.03 -1.91 6.57
C GLU A 148 25.68 -2.74 7.69
N LYS A 149 25.19 -2.65 8.93
CA LYS A 149 25.80 -3.29 10.09
C LYS A 149 25.17 -4.61 10.50
N ASN A 150 23.96 -4.91 10.07
CA ASN A 150 23.23 -6.10 10.52
C ASN A 150 23.09 -7.13 9.40
N ALA A 151 23.57 -8.35 9.67
CA ALA A 151 23.29 -9.49 8.80
C ALA A 151 21.79 -9.91 8.94
N PRO A 152 21.18 -10.44 7.88
CA PRO A 152 21.78 -10.70 6.56
C PRO A 152 21.74 -9.53 5.59
N TRP A 153 21.14 -8.37 5.93
CA TRP A 153 21.00 -7.21 5.00
C TRP A 153 22.35 -6.63 4.60
N SER A 154 23.33 -6.61 5.51
CA SER A 154 24.68 -6.15 5.20
C SER A 154 25.34 -6.96 4.07
N GLN A 155 24.98 -8.23 3.89
CA GLN A 155 25.42 -9.03 2.75
C GLN A 155 24.86 -8.51 1.42
N LEU A 156 23.61 -8.02 1.38
CA LEU A 156 23.01 -7.45 0.17
C LEU A 156 23.78 -6.21 -0.30
N VAL A 157 24.23 -5.40 0.67
CA VAL A 157 25.05 -4.22 0.40
C VAL A 157 26.44 -4.62 -0.09
N ALA A 158 27.11 -5.52 0.63
CA ALA A 158 28.47 -5.99 0.33
C ALA A 158 28.56 -6.69 -1.04
N LEU A 159 27.53 -7.43 -1.44
CA LEU A 159 27.47 -8.11 -2.73
C LEU A 159 26.94 -7.21 -3.86
N GLY A 160 26.56 -5.98 -3.56
CA GLY A 160 26.02 -5.05 -4.54
C GLY A 160 24.64 -5.47 -5.06
N ASN A 161 23.88 -6.26 -4.32
CA ASN A 161 22.49 -6.57 -4.67
C ASN A 161 21.63 -5.32 -4.53
N ILE A 162 21.88 -4.52 -3.50
CA ILE A 162 21.20 -3.24 -3.25
C ILE A 162 22.23 -2.10 -3.22
N LYS A 163 21.76 -0.90 -3.58
CA LYS A 163 22.48 0.37 -3.44
C LYS A 163 21.67 1.29 -2.54
N LEU A 164 22.19 1.58 -1.36
CA LEU A 164 21.52 2.48 -0.41
C LEU A 164 21.66 3.93 -0.86
N ILE A 165 20.54 4.60 -1.05
CA ILE A 165 20.44 6.02 -1.43
C ILE A 165 19.93 6.79 -0.22
N LEU A 166 20.74 7.73 0.27
CA LEU A 166 20.37 8.55 1.42
C LEU A 166 19.25 9.52 1.07
N MET A 167 18.27 9.55 1.95
CA MET A 167 17.22 10.56 2.01
C MET A 167 17.55 11.60 3.10
N GLU A 168 17.05 12.81 2.93
CA GLU A 168 17.08 13.87 3.92
C GLU A 168 15.67 14.37 4.18
N GLN A 169 15.34 14.65 5.46
CA GLN A 169 14.04 15.18 5.85
C GLN A 169 13.62 16.36 4.98
N GLU A 170 12.39 16.35 4.47
CA GLU A 170 11.78 17.40 3.65
C GLU A 170 12.53 17.75 2.35
N LYS A 171 13.53 16.94 1.97
CA LYS A 171 14.24 17.12 0.73
C LYS A 171 13.69 16.21 -0.35
N SER A 172 13.10 16.82 -1.37
CA SER A 172 12.46 16.06 -2.46
C SER A 172 13.49 15.31 -3.31
N ILE A 173 13.16 14.07 -3.64
CA ILE A 173 13.87 13.21 -4.57
C ILE A 173 13.12 13.23 -5.89
N GLN A 174 13.74 13.75 -6.94
CA GLN A 174 13.15 13.76 -8.28
C GLN A 174 13.34 12.38 -8.93
N LEU A 175 12.23 11.68 -9.22
CA LEU A 175 12.23 10.37 -9.86
C LEU A 175 12.15 10.50 -11.39
N THR A 176 11.25 11.35 -11.87
CA THR A 176 11.09 11.73 -13.29
C THR A 176 10.84 13.24 -13.38
N PRO A 177 10.85 13.86 -14.55
CA PRO A 177 10.62 15.32 -14.65
C PRO A 177 9.33 15.82 -13.99
N THR A 178 8.34 14.96 -13.81
CA THR A 178 7.01 15.33 -13.25
C THR A 178 6.64 14.56 -11.99
N LEU A 179 7.54 13.76 -11.43
CA LEU A 179 7.27 12.90 -10.28
C LEU A 179 8.36 13.04 -9.24
N ARG A 180 8.00 13.37 -8.01
CA ARG A 180 8.93 13.47 -6.88
C ARG A 180 8.36 12.85 -5.61
N VAL A 181 9.26 12.43 -4.73
CA VAL A 181 8.96 11.88 -3.41
C VAL A 181 9.71 12.66 -2.35
N THR A 182 9.04 13.04 -1.28
CA THR A 182 9.61 13.81 -0.16
C THR A 182 9.39 13.05 1.13
N PRO A 183 10.45 12.65 1.87
CA PRO A 183 10.32 12.03 3.17
C PRO A 183 9.97 13.07 4.23
N LEU A 184 9.09 12.71 5.18
CA LEU A 184 8.66 13.53 6.30
C LEU A 184 8.92 12.74 7.59
N LEU A 185 9.78 13.21 8.48
CA LEU A 185 9.96 12.57 9.78
C LEU A 185 8.65 12.57 10.55
N VAL A 186 8.34 11.43 11.16
CA VAL A 186 7.19 11.24 12.04
C VAL A 186 7.64 10.58 13.34
N PRO A 187 7.04 10.88 14.49
CA PRO A 187 7.36 10.20 15.74
C PRO A 187 6.89 8.75 15.67
N HIS A 188 7.75 7.85 16.07
CA HIS A 188 7.44 6.44 16.26
C HIS A 188 8.51 5.78 17.14
N ARG A 189 8.40 4.47 17.40
CA ARG A 189 9.41 3.70 18.11
C ARG A 189 10.69 3.58 17.28
N ASP A 190 11.61 4.53 17.47
CA ASP A 190 12.84 4.66 16.69
C ASP A 190 13.99 3.80 17.25
N GLU A 191 13.74 2.52 17.55
CA GLU A 191 14.76 1.64 18.15
C GLU A 191 15.98 1.48 17.24
N PHE A 192 15.77 1.30 15.93
CA PHE A 192 16.82 0.97 14.98
C PHE A 192 17.04 2.03 13.88
N SER A 193 16.02 2.79 13.56
CA SER A 193 16.07 3.80 12.51
C SER A 193 15.19 5.00 12.83
N GLU A 194 15.31 6.07 12.05
CA GLU A 194 14.26 7.08 11.96
C GLU A 194 12.99 6.44 11.36
N THR A 195 11.82 7.03 11.66
CA THR A 195 10.58 6.73 10.96
C THR A 195 10.14 7.90 10.09
N VAL A 196 9.79 7.62 8.83
CA VAL A 196 9.29 8.62 7.89
C VAL A 196 7.98 8.21 7.26
N GLY A 197 7.12 9.18 6.96
CA GLY A 197 6.11 9.10 5.93
C GLY A 197 6.62 9.69 4.62
N PHE A 198 5.84 9.58 3.55
CA PHE A 198 6.21 10.10 2.24
C PHE A 198 5.12 10.97 1.64
N ARG A 199 5.51 12.10 1.05
CA ARG A 199 4.67 12.85 0.14
C ARG A 199 5.10 12.56 -1.30
N VAL A 200 4.17 12.04 -2.10
CA VAL A 200 4.34 11.77 -3.53
C VAL A 200 3.63 12.88 -4.29
N GLU A 201 4.33 13.53 -5.20
CA GLU A 201 3.79 14.68 -5.93
C GLU A 201 4.02 14.50 -7.43
N THR A 202 2.96 14.73 -8.18
CA THR A 202 2.98 14.84 -9.65
C THR A 202 2.70 16.28 -10.08
N SER A 203 2.57 16.53 -11.37
CA SER A 203 2.14 17.85 -11.88
C SER A 203 0.66 18.15 -11.65
N GLU A 204 -0.17 17.15 -11.30
CA GLU A 204 -1.62 17.30 -11.16
C GLU A 204 -2.11 17.09 -9.74
N LYS A 205 -1.62 16.02 -9.07
CA LYS A 205 -2.07 15.64 -7.73
C LYS A 205 -0.91 15.21 -6.84
N SER A 206 -1.20 15.18 -5.56
CA SER A 206 -0.28 14.76 -4.52
C SER A 206 -0.95 13.76 -3.56
N LEU A 207 -0.11 12.90 -2.97
CA LEU A 207 -0.52 11.89 -2.00
C LEU A 207 0.43 11.93 -0.80
N LEU A 208 -0.15 11.82 0.40
CA LEU A 208 0.58 11.62 1.65
C LEU A 208 0.42 10.15 2.08
N PHE A 209 1.53 9.50 2.43
CA PHE A 209 1.57 8.13 2.95
C PHE A 209 2.29 8.11 4.29
N ILE A 210 1.56 7.88 5.36
CA ILE A 210 2.07 7.71 6.73
C ILE A 210 1.48 6.41 7.27
N PRO A 211 2.11 5.25 7.00
CA PRO A 211 1.57 3.96 7.42
C PRO A 211 1.74 3.72 8.92
N ASP A 212 2.75 4.31 9.55
CA ASP A 212 3.10 4.07 10.93
C ASP A 212 3.56 5.36 11.61
N ILE A 213 2.92 5.71 12.72
CA ILE A 213 3.18 6.93 13.49
C ILE A 213 2.69 6.77 14.92
N ASP A 214 3.27 7.49 15.86
CA ASP A 214 2.71 7.67 17.20
C ASP A 214 1.51 8.64 17.19
N LYS A 215 0.85 8.80 18.34
CA LYS A 215 -0.32 9.70 18.49
C LYS A 215 -0.06 11.07 17.85
N TRP A 216 -1.04 11.58 17.09
CA TRP A 216 -0.92 12.87 16.36
C TRP A 216 -0.38 14.04 17.19
N PRO A 217 -0.71 14.20 18.49
CA PRO A 217 -0.17 15.29 19.31
C PRO A 217 1.35 15.22 19.55
N LEU A 218 1.98 14.07 19.29
CA LEU A 218 3.43 13.90 19.44
C LEU A 218 4.20 14.33 18.16
N TRP A 219 3.50 14.52 17.05
CA TRP A 219 4.12 15.04 15.85
C TRP A 219 4.23 16.56 15.88
N GLU A 220 5.38 17.10 15.50
CA GLU A 220 5.62 18.55 15.44
C GLU A 220 4.73 19.28 14.41
N LYS A 221 4.17 18.52 13.45
CA LYS A 221 3.27 19.04 12.42
C LYS A 221 1.81 18.73 12.76
N ASP A 222 0.90 19.62 12.36
CA ASP A 222 -0.53 19.36 12.41
C ASP A 222 -0.93 18.49 11.21
N ILE A 223 -1.36 17.25 11.47
CA ILE A 223 -1.82 16.32 10.43
C ILE A 223 -2.93 16.90 9.57
N ARG A 224 -3.81 17.75 10.13
CA ARG A 224 -4.89 18.41 9.37
C ARG A 224 -4.31 19.38 8.34
N ALA A 225 -3.24 20.10 8.72
CA ALA A 225 -2.54 21.01 7.82
C ALA A 225 -1.79 20.24 6.72
N GLU A 226 -1.19 19.08 7.04
CA GLU A 226 -0.52 18.25 6.02
C GLU A 226 -1.53 17.62 5.07
N VAL A 227 -2.69 17.13 5.54
CA VAL A 227 -3.78 16.60 4.70
C VAL A 227 -4.38 17.70 3.80
N ALA A 228 -4.50 18.92 4.31
CA ALA A 228 -5.01 20.04 3.50
C ALA A 228 -4.14 20.34 2.24
N ARG A 229 -2.84 19.97 2.30
CA ARG A 229 -1.86 20.21 1.21
C ARG A 229 -1.84 19.13 0.14
N VAL A 230 -2.57 18.03 0.33
CA VAL A 230 -2.58 16.89 -0.59
C VAL A 230 -3.99 16.57 -1.07
N ASP A 231 -4.08 15.75 -2.12
CA ASP A 231 -5.36 15.30 -2.67
C ASP A 231 -5.84 14.00 -2.01
N VAL A 232 -4.90 13.15 -1.56
CA VAL A 232 -5.17 11.89 -0.86
C VAL A 232 -4.16 11.70 0.27
N ALA A 233 -4.61 11.21 1.41
CA ALA A 233 -3.76 10.88 2.54
C ALA A 233 -4.05 9.46 3.03
N LEU A 234 -3.10 8.55 2.83
CA LEU A 234 -3.10 7.20 3.38
C LEU A 234 -2.47 7.26 4.76
N LEU A 235 -3.28 7.09 5.80
CA LEU A 235 -2.87 7.32 7.19
C LEU A 235 -2.98 6.06 8.03
N ASP A 236 -2.07 5.95 9.01
CA ASP A 236 -2.05 4.90 10.03
C ASP A 236 -3.43 4.70 10.66
N ALA A 237 -3.84 3.45 10.67
CA ALA A 237 -5.07 2.98 11.25
C ALA A 237 -4.88 1.61 11.90
N THR A 238 -3.76 1.41 12.59
CA THR A 238 -3.38 0.12 13.16
C THR A 238 -4.49 -0.43 14.04
N PHE A 239 -5.10 0.38 14.90
CA PHE A 239 -6.23 -0.02 15.73
C PHE A 239 -7.43 0.89 15.48
N TYR A 240 -8.63 0.30 15.62
CA TYR A 240 -9.88 1.02 15.38
C TYR A 240 -10.23 1.95 16.54
N GLN A 241 -10.21 1.41 17.78
CA GLN A 241 -10.59 2.16 18.97
C GLN A 241 -10.05 1.52 20.26
N GLU A 242 -10.22 2.21 21.38
CA GLU A 242 -9.96 1.67 22.70
C GLU A 242 -10.74 0.38 22.95
N GLY A 243 -10.11 -0.60 23.65
CA GLY A 243 -10.72 -1.89 23.98
C GLY A 243 -10.70 -2.94 22.86
N GLU A 244 -10.11 -2.67 21.70
CA GLU A 244 -9.96 -3.65 20.61
C GLU A 244 -9.16 -4.89 21.04
N LEU A 245 -8.17 -4.71 21.94
CA LEU A 245 -7.40 -5.80 22.55
C LEU A 245 -7.84 -5.99 24.02
N PRO A 246 -8.70 -6.97 24.33
CA PRO A 246 -9.40 -7.05 25.63
C PRO A 246 -8.48 -7.27 26.83
N ASN A 247 -7.25 -7.78 26.62
CA ASN A 247 -6.31 -8.10 27.70
C ASN A 247 -5.10 -7.16 27.74
N ARG A 248 -5.18 -6.02 27.08
CA ARG A 248 -4.08 -5.05 26.97
C ARG A 248 -4.56 -3.64 27.33
N ASN A 249 -3.76 -2.93 28.08
CA ASN A 249 -3.95 -1.50 28.26
C ASN A 249 -3.64 -0.78 26.94
N MET A 250 -4.66 -0.41 26.18
CA MET A 250 -4.49 0.20 24.88
C MET A 250 -4.03 1.66 24.93
N SER A 251 -4.11 2.31 26.10
CA SER A 251 -3.54 3.66 26.28
C SER A 251 -2.01 3.69 26.13
N GLU A 252 -1.34 2.53 26.27
CA GLU A 252 0.10 2.37 26.07
C GLU A 252 0.47 2.14 24.59
N ILE A 253 -0.52 1.96 23.72
CA ILE A 253 -0.29 1.76 22.29
C ILE A 253 -0.04 3.12 21.64
N PRO A 254 1.12 3.30 20.99
CA PRO A 254 1.50 4.61 20.49
C PRO A 254 0.69 5.08 19.28
N HIS A 255 0.12 4.16 18.48
CA HIS A 255 -0.60 4.50 17.25
C HIS A 255 -1.86 5.33 17.50
N PRO A 256 -2.21 6.29 16.61
CA PRO A 256 -3.50 6.94 16.63
C PRO A 256 -4.59 5.92 16.24
N PHE A 257 -5.68 5.88 17.02
CA PHE A 257 -6.81 5.05 16.64
C PHE A 257 -7.61 5.69 15.51
N VAL A 258 -8.28 4.85 14.71
CA VAL A 258 -9.21 5.33 13.67
C VAL A 258 -10.24 6.30 14.27
N ALA A 259 -10.83 5.94 15.42
CA ALA A 259 -11.79 6.79 16.12
C ALA A 259 -11.22 8.15 16.53
N GLU A 260 -9.96 8.19 17.00
CA GLU A 260 -9.26 9.44 17.37
C GLU A 260 -9.02 10.32 16.13
N THR A 261 -8.55 9.72 15.05
CA THR A 261 -8.33 10.43 13.78
C THR A 261 -9.65 10.96 13.23
N MET A 262 -10.73 10.17 13.22
CA MET A 262 -12.05 10.64 12.79
C MET A 262 -12.56 11.79 13.67
N ALA A 263 -12.38 11.72 14.98
CA ALA A 263 -12.77 12.80 15.90
C ALA A 263 -11.97 14.09 15.61
N LEU A 264 -10.66 13.99 15.38
CA LEU A 264 -9.79 15.12 15.04
C LEU A 264 -10.22 15.83 13.75
N PHE A 265 -10.67 15.06 12.75
CA PHE A 265 -11.12 15.58 11.46
C PHE A 265 -12.62 15.91 11.41
N SER A 266 -13.41 15.55 12.43
CA SER A 266 -14.86 15.71 12.42
C SER A 266 -15.34 17.17 12.16
N PRO A 267 -14.64 18.22 12.67
CA PRO A 267 -15.03 19.60 12.41
C PRO A 267 -14.78 20.09 10.97
N LEU A 268 -13.99 19.33 10.19
CA LEU A 268 -13.58 19.75 8.85
C LEU A 268 -14.70 19.49 7.82
N PRO A 269 -14.70 20.25 6.70
CA PRO A 269 -15.62 20.00 5.59
C PRO A 269 -15.48 18.57 5.03
N ALA A 270 -16.57 18.04 4.45
CA ALA A 270 -16.58 16.70 3.89
C ALA A 270 -15.51 16.48 2.81
N VAL A 271 -15.12 17.53 2.08
CA VAL A 271 -14.05 17.45 1.07
C VAL A 271 -12.69 17.13 1.69
N GLU A 272 -12.39 17.67 2.88
CA GLU A 272 -11.14 17.39 3.59
C GLU A 272 -11.16 15.98 4.21
N LYS A 273 -12.27 15.56 4.79
CA LYS A 273 -12.43 14.21 5.36
C LYS A 273 -12.24 13.13 4.30
N ARG A 274 -12.76 13.31 3.10
CA ARG A 274 -12.63 12.37 1.97
C ARG A 274 -11.19 12.17 1.47
N LYS A 275 -10.29 13.09 1.78
CA LYS A 275 -8.86 12.91 1.48
C LYS A 275 -8.23 11.85 2.35
N VAL A 276 -8.74 11.64 3.57
CA VAL A 276 -8.22 10.67 4.54
C VAL A 276 -8.71 9.27 4.18
N LYS A 277 -7.77 8.39 3.91
CA LYS A 277 -7.97 6.99 3.62
C LYS A 277 -7.15 6.16 4.62
N PHE A 278 -7.83 5.37 5.44
CA PHE A 278 -7.21 4.53 6.46
C PHE A 278 -6.49 3.32 5.86
N ILE A 279 -5.29 2.99 6.37
CA ILE A 279 -4.45 1.88 5.94
C ILE A 279 -3.65 1.32 7.15
N HIS A 280 -2.92 0.22 7.00
CA HIS A 280 -2.04 -0.37 8.00
C HIS A 280 -2.80 -1.00 9.19
N PHE A 281 -3.77 -1.86 8.88
CA PHE A 281 -4.66 -2.45 9.87
C PHE A 281 -4.02 -3.64 10.61
N ASN A 282 -4.06 -3.63 11.94
CA ASN A 282 -3.81 -4.85 12.71
C ASN A 282 -4.86 -5.91 12.34
N HIS A 283 -4.49 -7.19 12.49
CA HIS A 283 -5.40 -8.30 12.18
C HIS A 283 -6.69 -8.33 12.99
N THR A 284 -6.73 -7.59 14.14
CA THR A 284 -7.93 -7.42 14.98
C THR A 284 -8.81 -6.27 14.53
N ASN A 285 -8.26 -5.33 13.75
CA ASN A 285 -8.98 -4.14 13.34
C ASN A 285 -10.14 -4.51 12.40
N PRO A 286 -11.39 -4.14 12.72
CA PRO A 286 -12.54 -4.50 11.89
C PRO A 286 -12.50 -3.91 10.46
N LEU A 287 -11.65 -2.90 10.21
CA LEU A 287 -11.47 -2.33 8.87
C LEU A 287 -10.61 -3.19 7.94
N ILE A 288 -9.96 -4.24 8.44
CA ILE A 288 -9.11 -5.09 7.58
C ILE A 288 -9.96 -5.96 6.62
N LEU A 289 -11.18 -6.27 7.02
CA LEU A 289 -12.16 -7.02 6.21
C LEU A 289 -13.32 -6.11 5.79
N GLU A 290 -14.04 -6.52 4.77
CA GLU A 290 -15.30 -5.84 4.40
C GLU A 290 -16.35 -6.05 5.50
N GLY A 291 -17.12 -5.01 5.82
CA GLY A 291 -18.12 -5.08 6.87
C GLY A 291 -18.76 -3.74 7.24
N ALA A 292 -19.61 -3.79 8.27
CA ALA A 292 -20.41 -2.65 8.72
C ALA A 292 -19.55 -1.48 9.21
N GLU A 293 -18.39 -1.75 9.79
CA GLU A 293 -17.47 -0.74 10.30
C GLU A 293 -16.85 0.08 9.16
N ARG A 294 -16.48 -0.56 8.04
CA ARG A 294 -16.04 0.13 6.83
C ARG A 294 -17.13 1.04 6.28
N ASP A 295 -18.37 0.56 6.24
CA ASP A 295 -19.51 1.34 5.78
C ASP A 295 -19.80 2.53 6.72
N ALA A 296 -19.65 2.34 8.03
CA ALA A 296 -19.81 3.41 9.01
C ALA A 296 -18.74 4.52 8.81
N VAL A 297 -17.49 4.13 8.61
CA VAL A 297 -16.38 5.06 8.33
C VAL A 297 -16.66 5.86 7.05
N LYS A 298 -17.08 5.18 5.97
CA LYS A 298 -17.44 5.85 4.70
C LYS A 298 -18.62 6.81 4.84
N LYS A 299 -19.66 6.44 5.61
CA LYS A 299 -20.80 7.32 5.90
C LYS A 299 -20.40 8.60 6.64
N LEU A 300 -19.33 8.57 7.44
CA LEU A 300 -18.77 9.74 8.12
C LEU A 300 -17.89 10.60 7.19
N GLY A 301 -17.71 10.18 5.94
CA GLY A 301 -16.99 10.92 4.90
C GLY A 301 -15.52 10.61 4.79
N PHE A 302 -15.05 9.54 5.41
CA PHE A 302 -13.69 9.03 5.30
C PHE A 302 -13.62 7.86 4.31
N GLU A 303 -12.39 7.48 3.92
CA GLU A 303 -12.15 6.36 3.02
C GLU A 303 -11.34 5.26 3.72
N VAL A 304 -11.43 4.03 3.20
CA VAL A 304 -10.68 2.87 3.70
C VAL A 304 -9.98 2.24 2.51
N ALA A 305 -8.66 2.06 2.61
CA ALA A 305 -7.86 1.47 1.55
C ALA A 305 -8.24 0.00 1.28
N ALA A 306 -8.14 -0.41 0.02
CA ALA A 306 -8.34 -1.79 -0.41
C ALA A 306 -7.16 -2.25 -1.26
N GLU A 307 -6.74 -3.52 -1.12
CA GLU A 307 -5.72 -4.10 -1.99
C GLU A 307 -6.16 -4.10 -3.45
N GLY A 308 -5.23 -3.81 -4.34
CA GLY A 308 -5.51 -3.67 -5.78
C GLY A 308 -6.12 -2.31 -6.18
N GLU A 309 -6.48 -1.46 -5.21
CA GLU A 309 -7.00 -0.12 -5.51
C GLU A 309 -5.94 0.71 -6.26
N ARG A 310 -6.38 1.39 -7.33
CA ARG A 310 -5.55 2.33 -8.08
C ARG A 310 -5.95 3.76 -7.78
N ILE A 311 -5.01 4.56 -7.31
CA ILE A 311 -5.16 5.99 -7.04
C ILE A 311 -4.42 6.77 -8.12
N VAL A 312 -5.15 7.39 -9.04
CA VAL A 312 -4.57 8.14 -10.17
C VAL A 312 -4.11 9.52 -9.69
N LEU A 313 -2.82 9.79 -9.86
CA LEU A 313 -2.17 11.06 -9.51
C LEU A 313 -1.98 11.97 -10.73
N LYS A 314 -1.87 11.39 -11.91
CA LYS A 314 -1.81 12.11 -13.19
C LYS A 314 -2.45 11.24 -14.29
N LYS A 315 -3.23 11.88 -15.17
CA LYS A 315 -3.88 11.22 -16.31
C LYS A 315 -3.06 11.33 -17.60
#